data_ab49aa6f7ca5552738b41c120f75a185
#
_entry.id   ab49aa6f7ca5552738b41c120f75a185
#
_cell.length_a   1.000
_cell.length_b   1.000
_cell.length_c   1.000
_cell.angle_alpha   90.00
_cell.angle_beta   90.00
_cell.angle_gamma   90.00
#
_symmetry.space_group_name_H-M   'P 1'
#
loop_
_entity.id
_entity.type
_entity.pdbx_description
1 polymer ?
#
loop_
_entity_poly.entity_id
_entity_poly.type
_entity_poly.pdbx_seq_one_letter_code
_entity_poly.pdbx_strand_id
1 'polypeptide(L)'
;MVRALFPGTFDPIHLGHIDIAERASRLFDEIVMAVYDKPSKSLMFSPEERIGLVNEAFKDNPKIKVTGYSGLTVEFARKIEAQVIVRGLRVFSDFEFEFRMALANHRLAPDIEIVALITAEEHTFLSSTTVREIAVLHGD
;
A
#
# COMPACT_ATOMS: atom_id res chain seq x y z
N MET A 1 -5.46 -20.64 -3.17
CA MET A 1 -5.65 -19.37 -2.49
C MET A 1 -4.81 -18.29 -3.17
N VAL A 2 -5.39 -17.12 -3.39
CA VAL A 2 -4.65 -15.98 -3.96
C VAL A 2 -4.35 -14.97 -2.85
N ARG A 3 -3.07 -14.74 -2.60
CA ARG A 3 -2.59 -13.75 -1.63
C ARG A 3 -2.05 -12.55 -2.40
N ALA A 4 -2.50 -11.36 -2.02
CA ALA A 4 -2.05 -10.12 -2.61
C ALA A 4 -1.25 -9.30 -1.60
N LEU A 5 -0.18 -8.69 -2.06
CA LEU A 5 0.65 -7.77 -1.27
C LEU A 5 0.26 -6.34 -1.61
N PHE A 6 -0.03 -5.53 -0.61
CA PHE A 6 -0.24 -4.10 -0.79
C PHE A 6 0.88 -3.36 -0.05
N PRO A 7 1.97 -3.02 -0.75
CA PRO A 7 3.11 -2.38 -0.13
C PRO A 7 2.96 -0.87 -0.09
N GLY A 8 3.55 -0.25 0.90
CA GLY A 8 3.58 1.20 0.98
C GLY A 8 4.32 1.70 2.21
N THR A 9 4.54 3.01 2.23
CA THR A 9 5.14 3.67 3.40
C THR A 9 4.11 3.88 4.50
N PHE A 10 2.87 4.24 4.14
CA PHE A 10 1.76 4.49 5.07
C PHE A 10 2.13 5.44 6.21
N ASP A 11 2.51 6.66 5.87
CA ASP A 11 2.99 7.66 6.83
C ASP A 11 2.17 8.96 6.77
N PRO A 12 0.95 8.95 7.28
CA PRO A 12 0.19 7.82 7.79
C PRO A 12 -0.66 7.14 6.73
N ILE A 13 -1.32 6.04 7.11
CA ILE A 13 -2.39 5.45 6.30
C ILE A 13 -3.56 6.44 6.23
N HIS A 14 -4.25 6.49 5.11
CA HIS A 14 -5.41 7.37 4.93
C HIS A 14 -6.56 6.63 4.26
N LEU A 15 -7.71 7.34 4.12
CA LEU A 15 -8.94 6.72 3.59
C LEU A 15 -8.78 6.15 2.18
N GLY A 16 -7.92 6.75 1.35
CA GLY A 16 -7.62 6.20 0.04
C GLY A 16 -6.97 4.82 0.10
N HIS A 17 -6.03 4.64 1.02
CA HIS A 17 -5.40 3.33 1.24
C HIS A 17 -6.43 2.31 1.75
N ILE A 18 -7.26 2.73 2.70
CA ILE A 18 -8.26 1.85 3.30
C ILE A 18 -9.27 1.39 2.26
N ASP A 19 -9.74 2.31 1.40
CA ASP A 19 -10.66 1.98 0.32
C ASP A 19 -10.08 0.93 -0.62
N ILE A 20 -8.85 1.13 -1.09
CA ILE A 20 -8.18 0.20 -2.00
C ILE A 20 -8.00 -1.17 -1.35
N ALA A 21 -7.54 -1.20 -0.09
CA ALA A 21 -7.30 -2.46 0.60
C ALA A 21 -8.59 -3.25 0.84
N GLU A 22 -9.66 -2.58 1.23
CA GLU A 22 -10.94 -3.25 1.45
C GLU A 22 -11.54 -3.77 0.16
N ARG A 23 -11.42 -3.02 -0.94
CA ARG A 23 -11.89 -3.49 -2.25
C ARG A 23 -11.05 -4.67 -2.73
N ALA A 24 -9.73 -4.62 -2.55
CA ALA A 24 -8.85 -5.74 -2.88
C ALA A 24 -9.21 -6.99 -2.07
N SER A 25 -9.62 -6.83 -0.81
CA SER A 25 -9.99 -7.98 0.02
C SER A 25 -11.24 -8.71 -0.48
N ARG A 26 -12.04 -8.07 -1.33
CA ARG A 26 -13.18 -8.73 -1.98
C ARG A 26 -12.77 -9.51 -3.23
N LEU A 27 -11.60 -9.19 -3.80
CA LEU A 27 -11.11 -9.81 -5.03
C LEU A 27 -10.15 -10.98 -4.77
N PHE A 28 -9.42 -10.91 -3.66
CA PHE A 28 -8.38 -11.88 -3.32
C PHE A 28 -8.69 -12.52 -1.97
N ASP A 29 -8.11 -13.69 -1.73
CA ASP A 29 -8.38 -14.44 -0.49
C ASP A 29 -7.72 -13.80 0.74
N GLU A 30 -6.55 -13.20 0.56
CA GLU A 30 -5.82 -12.56 1.65
C GLU A 30 -5.05 -11.35 1.11
N ILE A 31 -5.05 -10.28 1.89
CA ILE A 31 -4.29 -9.07 1.59
C ILE A 31 -3.24 -8.90 2.70
N VAL A 32 -1.97 -8.75 2.32
CA VAL A 32 -0.91 -8.40 3.27
C VAL A 32 -0.55 -6.94 3.05
N MET A 33 -0.89 -6.10 4.02
CA MET A 33 -0.47 -4.70 4.05
C MET A 33 0.98 -4.69 4.56
N ALA A 34 1.91 -4.34 3.70
CA ALA A 34 3.33 -4.36 4.03
C ALA A 34 3.86 -2.94 4.17
N VAL A 35 4.27 -2.61 5.38
CA VAL A 35 4.77 -1.27 5.72
C VAL A 35 6.28 -1.26 5.51
N TYR A 36 6.75 -0.42 4.58
CA TYR A 36 8.18 -0.32 4.28
C TYR A 36 8.89 0.41 5.43
N ASP A 37 9.89 -0.22 6.01
CA ASP A 37 10.53 0.29 7.24
C ASP A 37 11.67 1.28 7.00
N LYS A 38 12.27 1.29 5.79
CA LYS A 38 13.45 2.12 5.49
C LYS A 38 13.29 2.95 4.22
N PRO A 39 12.27 3.83 4.15
CA PRO A 39 12.15 4.71 3.00
C PRO A 39 13.27 5.76 3.00
N SER A 40 13.58 6.31 1.83
CA SER A 40 14.66 7.29 1.66
C SER A 40 14.29 8.69 2.15
N LYS A 41 13.08 8.91 2.62
CA LYS A 41 12.58 10.24 3.06
C LYS A 41 12.35 10.27 4.57
N SER A 42 12.34 11.48 5.12
CA SER A 42 11.95 11.72 6.50
C SER A 42 10.50 11.31 6.74
N LEU A 43 10.23 10.69 7.88
CA LEU A 43 8.91 10.20 8.22
C LEU A 43 8.37 10.89 9.47
N MET A 44 7.04 11.02 9.52
CA MET A 44 6.34 11.54 10.69
C MET A 44 6.25 10.48 11.80
N PHE A 45 6.06 9.21 11.41
CA PHE A 45 5.85 8.10 12.33
C PHE A 45 6.95 7.05 12.20
N SER A 46 7.29 6.40 13.31
CA SER A 46 8.22 5.27 13.32
C SER A 46 7.59 4.06 12.60
N PRO A 47 8.40 3.05 12.22
CA PRO A 47 7.83 1.82 11.64
C PRO A 47 6.78 1.18 12.55
N GLU A 48 7.02 1.10 13.85
CA GLU A 48 6.09 0.51 14.81
C GLU A 48 4.78 1.30 14.89
N GLU A 49 4.87 2.64 14.88
CA GLU A 49 3.69 3.49 14.90
C GLU A 49 2.87 3.33 13.61
N ARG A 50 3.54 3.28 12.46
CA ARG A 50 2.88 3.10 11.17
C ARG A 50 2.17 1.75 11.10
N ILE A 51 2.83 0.67 11.53
CA ILE A 51 2.23 -0.66 11.58
C ILE A 51 1.02 -0.66 12.51
N GLY A 52 1.14 -0.01 13.68
CA GLY A 52 0.04 0.09 14.62
C GLY A 52 -1.19 0.80 14.05
N LEU A 53 -0.97 1.89 13.31
CA LEU A 53 -2.07 2.62 12.67
C LEU A 53 -2.75 1.79 11.59
N VAL A 54 -1.98 1.03 10.80
CA VAL A 54 -2.54 0.16 9.78
C VAL A 54 -3.33 -0.99 10.41
N ASN A 55 -2.79 -1.59 11.47
CA ASN A 55 -3.51 -2.64 12.23
C ASN A 55 -4.84 -2.13 12.76
N GLU A 56 -4.86 -0.93 13.33
CA GLU A 56 -6.09 -0.35 13.85
C GLU A 56 -7.12 -0.12 12.75
N ALA A 57 -6.67 0.35 11.59
CA ALA A 57 -7.56 0.61 10.45
C ALA A 57 -8.28 -0.64 9.95
N PHE A 58 -7.66 -1.82 10.07
CA PHE A 58 -8.18 -3.07 9.50
C PHE A 58 -8.50 -4.14 10.54
N LYS A 59 -8.59 -3.77 11.80
CA LYS A 59 -8.81 -4.74 12.90
C LYS A 59 -10.06 -5.59 12.72
N ASP A 60 -11.07 -5.10 12.01
CA ASP A 60 -12.33 -5.81 11.80
C ASP A 60 -12.37 -6.61 10.49
N ASN A 61 -11.29 -6.63 9.73
CA ASN A 61 -11.24 -7.38 8.48
C ASN A 61 -10.23 -8.53 8.58
N PRO A 62 -10.69 -9.78 8.78
CA PRO A 62 -9.79 -10.91 8.99
C PRO A 62 -8.98 -11.30 7.75
N LYS A 63 -9.37 -10.83 6.56
CA LYS A 63 -8.61 -11.08 5.32
C LYS A 63 -7.38 -10.20 5.19
N ILE A 64 -7.28 -9.14 5.97
CA ILE A 64 -6.17 -8.18 5.88
C ILE A 64 -5.20 -8.43 7.03
N LYS A 65 -3.96 -8.77 6.66
CA LYS A 65 -2.85 -8.95 7.59
C LYS A 65 -1.90 -7.77 7.44
N VAL A 66 -1.17 -7.44 8.49
CA VAL A 66 -0.25 -6.29 8.49
C VAL A 66 1.12 -6.75 8.93
N THR A 67 2.16 -6.33 8.21
CA THR A 67 3.54 -6.63 8.55
C THR A 67 4.46 -5.48 8.11
N GLY A 68 5.68 -5.45 8.64
CA GLY A 68 6.73 -4.59 8.12
C GLY A 68 7.57 -5.35 7.12
N TYR A 69 8.29 -4.65 6.25
CA TYR A 69 9.23 -5.27 5.35
C TYR A 69 10.35 -4.31 4.95
N SER A 70 11.43 -4.87 4.40
CA SER A 70 12.55 -4.11 3.85
C SER A 70 13.03 -4.80 2.58
N GLY A 71 13.91 -4.14 1.82
CA GLY A 71 14.45 -4.68 0.58
C GLY A 71 13.49 -4.55 -0.60
N LEU A 72 13.71 -5.36 -1.62
CA LEU A 72 12.88 -5.31 -2.84
C LEU A 72 11.49 -5.86 -2.59
N THR A 73 10.49 -5.11 -3.05
CA THR A 73 9.08 -5.49 -2.88
C THR A 73 8.78 -6.85 -3.51
N VAL A 74 9.30 -7.13 -4.71
CA VAL A 74 9.06 -8.41 -5.38
C VAL A 74 9.69 -9.58 -4.65
N GLU A 75 10.84 -9.38 -4.00
CA GLU A 75 11.46 -10.42 -3.18
C GLU A 75 10.62 -10.72 -1.95
N PHE A 76 10.09 -9.68 -1.31
CA PHE A 76 9.19 -9.86 -0.18
C PHE A 76 7.91 -10.56 -0.61
N ALA A 77 7.36 -10.21 -1.77
CA ALA A 77 6.17 -10.87 -2.31
C ALA A 77 6.40 -12.37 -2.47
N ARG A 78 7.56 -12.75 -2.99
CA ARG A 78 7.90 -14.19 -3.12
C ARG A 78 8.06 -14.86 -1.76
N LYS A 79 8.68 -14.18 -0.83
CA LYS A 79 8.89 -14.70 0.53
C LYS A 79 7.59 -15.05 1.22
N ILE A 80 6.56 -14.22 1.04
CA ILE A 80 5.24 -14.48 1.64
C ILE A 80 4.32 -15.25 0.73
N GLU A 81 4.81 -15.70 -0.42
CA GLU A 81 4.04 -16.46 -1.40
C GLU A 81 2.83 -15.70 -1.95
N ALA A 82 3.00 -14.39 -2.17
CA ALA A 82 1.99 -13.57 -2.82
C ALA A 82 2.09 -13.72 -4.33
N GLN A 83 0.94 -13.84 -4.99
CA GLN A 83 0.86 -13.93 -6.44
C GLN A 83 0.61 -12.58 -7.09
N VAL A 84 0.16 -11.60 -6.32
CA VAL A 84 -0.29 -10.29 -6.81
C VAL A 84 0.29 -9.19 -5.95
N ILE A 85 0.67 -8.08 -6.59
CA ILE A 85 0.98 -6.82 -5.89
C ILE A 85 -0.11 -5.82 -6.28
N VAL A 86 -0.78 -5.26 -5.27
CA VAL A 86 -1.85 -4.28 -5.48
C VAL A 86 -1.29 -2.87 -5.37
N ARG A 87 -1.68 -2.01 -6.30
CA ARG A 87 -1.36 -0.59 -6.28
C ARG A 87 -2.63 0.23 -6.49
N GLY A 88 -2.69 1.41 -5.88
CA GLY A 88 -3.78 2.36 -6.11
C GLY A 88 -3.38 3.41 -7.13
N LEU A 89 -4.29 3.74 -8.05
CA LEU A 89 -4.08 4.81 -9.03
C LEU A 89 -5.06 5.96 -8.76
N ARG A 90 -4.54 7.19 -8.67
CA ARG A 90 -5.33 8.38 -8.36
C ARG A 90 -5.46 9.35 -9.53
N VAL A 91 -4.35 9.71 -10.17
CA VAL A 91 -4.28 10.71 -11.24
C VAL A 91 -3.29 10.26 -12.32
N PHE A 92 -3.23 10.99 -13.44
CA PHE A 92 -2.36 10.65 -14.56
C PHE A 92 -0.87 10.50 -14.20
N SER A 93 -0.38 11.36 -13.29
CA SER A 93 1.01 11.27 -12.86
C SER A 93 1.30 9.96 -12.14
N ASP A 94 0.33 9.47 -11.36
CA ASP A 94 0.44 8.17 -10.72
C ASP A 94 0.46 7.05 -11.76
N PHE A 95 -0.37 7.17 -12.81
CA PHE A 95 -0.42 6.15 -13.85
C PHE A 95 0.93 5.96 -14.53
N GLU A 96 1.60 7.04 -14.92
CA GLU A 96 2.90 6.94 -15.58
C GLU A 96 3.95 6.29 -14.67
N PHE A 97 4.02 6.73 -13.43
CA PHE A 97 4.94 6.16 -12.44
C PHE A 97 4.66 4.69 -12.20
N GLU A 98 3.38 4.35 -11.95
CA GLU A 98 2.99 2.97 -11.68
C GLU A 98 3.24 2.06 -12.87
N PHE A 99 3.04 2.55 -14.09
CA PHE A 99 3.31 1.79 -15.30
C PHE A 99 4.79 1.44 -15.40
N ARG A 100 5.68 2.40 -15.14
CA ARG A 100 7.13 2.15 -15.15
C ARG A 100 7.53 1.15 -14.08
N MET A 101 6.98 1.28 -12.89
CA MET A 101 7.27 0.35 -11.79
C MET A 101 6.77 -1.05 -12.10
N ALA A 102 5.58 -1.15 -12.70
CA ALA A 102 5.03 -2.44 -13.09
C ALA A 102 5.91 -3.14 -14.12
N LEU A 103 6.43 -2.41 -15.11
CA LEU A 103 7.36 -2.97 -16.09
C LEU A 103 8.63 -3.47 -15.44
N ALA A 104 9.21 -2.69 -14.51
CA ALA A 104 10.41 -3.07 -13.80
C ALA A 104 10.17 -4.31 -12.94
N ASN A 105 9.08 -4.33 -12.19
CA ASN A 105 8.73 -5.46 -11.34
C ASN A 105 8.43 -6.73 -12.16
N HIS A 106 7.76 -6.59 -13.29
CA HIS A 106 7.50 -7.72 -14.17
C HIS A 106 8.80 -8.33 -14.72
N ARG A 107 9.77 -7.48 -15.04
CA ARG A 107 11.08 -7.97 -15.51
C ARG A 107 11.82 -8.74 -14.40
N LEU A 108 11.73 -8.25 -13.15
CA LEU A 108 12.37 -8.90 -12.00
C LEU A 108 11.63 -10.14 -11.53
N ALA A 109 10.30 -10.14 -11.64
CA ALA A 109 9.46 -11.22 -11.15
C ALA A 109 8.26 -11.43 -12.07
N PRO A 110 8.46 -12.08 -13.23
CA PRO A 110 7.38 -12.26 -14.21
C PRO A 110 6.23 -13.15 -13.73
N ASP A 111 6.44 -13.88 -12.65
CA ASP A 111 5.42 -14.74 -12.03
C ASP A 111 4.47 -13.97 -11.09
N ILE A 112 4.76 -12.70 -10.80
CA ILE A 112 3.93 -11.87 -9.91
C ILE A 112 3.20 -10.82 -10.74
N GLU A 113 1.87 -10.81 -10.65
CA GLU A 113 1.05 -9.82 -11.35
C GLU A 113 0.94 -8.53 -10.56
N ILE A 114 0.96 -7.40 -11.28
CA ILE A 114 0.70 -6.09 -10.69
C ILE A 114 -0.73 -5.72 -11.04
N VAL A 115 -1.55 -5.48 -10.01
CA VAL A 115 -2.94 -5.09 -10.20
C VAL A 115 -3.14 -3.68 -9.66
N ALA A 116 -3.57 -2.77 -10.52
CA ALA A 116 -3.85 -1.40 -10.12
C ALA A 116 -5.36 -1.21 -9.95
N LEU A 117 -5.76 -0.66 -8.82
CA LEU A 117 -7.15 -0.32 -8.55
C LEU A 117 -7.30 1.20 -8.56
N ILE A 118 -8.34 1.68 -9.24
CA ILE A 118 -8.57 3.10 -9.33
C ILE A 118 -9.18 3.61 -8.03
N THR A 119 -8.55 4.64 -7.45
CA THR A 119 -9.03 5.26 -6.22
C THR A 119 -10.43 5.84 -6.44
N ALA A 120 -11.30 5.68 -5.44
CA ALA A 120 -12.64 6.28 -5.49
C ALA A 120 -12.54 7.79 -5.68
N GLU A 121 -13.50 8.37 -6.40
CA GLU A 121 -13.49 9.80 -6.76
C GLU A 121 -13.30 10.70 -5.54
N GLU A 122 -13.96 10.40 -4.45
CA GLU A 122 -13.90 11.16 -3.20
C GLU A 122 -12.51 11.16 -2.54
N HIS A 123 -11.63 10.23 -2.92
CA HIS A 123 -10.28 10.11 -2.36
C HIS A 123 -9.18 10.46 -3.37
N THR A 124 -9.55 10.91 -4.58
CA THR A 124 -8.60 11.14 -5.68
C THR A 124 -7.46 12.09 -5.30
N PHE A 125 -7.76 13.13 -4.53
CA PHE A 125 -6.78 14.15 -4.15
C PHE A 125 -6.17 13.90 -2.76
N LEU A 126 -6.57 12.83 -2.07
CA LEU A 126 -6.05 12.52 -0.76
C LEU A 126 -4.67 11.85 -0.88
N SER A 127 -3.71 12.29 -0.06
CA SER A 127 -2.38 11.69 0.00
C SER A 127 -1.82 11.80 1.41
N SER A 128 -0.84 10.96 1.73
CA SER A 128 -0.17 11.03 3.03
C SER A 128 0.52 12.37 3.24
N THR A 129 1.07 12.97 2.18
CA THR A 129 1.68 14.31 2.26
C THR A 129 0.66 15.34 2.71
N THR A 130 -0.53 15.36 2.08
CA THR A 130 -1.60 16.27 2.46
C THR A 130 -2.04 16.05 3.90
N VAL A 131 -2.21 14.80 4.31
CA VAL A 131 -2.58 14.47 5.68
C VAL A 131 -1.53 14.96 6.68
N ARG A 132 -0.24 14.77 6.36
CA ARG A 132 0.84 15.25 7.22
C ARG A 132 0.85 16.77 7.35
N GLU A 133 0.64 17.49 6.25
CA GLU A 133 0.59 18.95 6.26
C GLU A 133 -0.54 19.46 7.16
N ILE A 134 -1.72 18.84 7.07
CA ILE A 134 -2.86 19.20 7.92
C ILE A 134 -2.54 18.93 9.39
N ALA A 135 -1.93 17.79 9.70
CA ALA A 135 -1.57 17.42 11.07
C ALA A 135 -0.58 18.41 11.67
N VAL A 136 0.43 18.85 10.88
CA VAL A 136 1.43 19.84 11.35
C VAL A 136 0.76 21.17 11.66
N LEU A 137 -0.29 21.53 10.92
CA LEU A 137 -1.05 22.76 11.14
C LEU A 137 -2.16 22.60 12.18
N HIS A 138 -2.19 21.45 12.89
CA HIS A 138 -3.20 21.13 13.90
C HIS A 138 -4.63 21.05 13.34
N GLY A 139 -4.75 20.70 12.04
CA GLY A 139 -6.04 20.43 11.44
C GLY A 139 -6.49 18.99 11.73
N ASP A 140 -7.75 18.72 11.50
CA ASP A 140 -8.31 17.37 11.69
C ASP A 140 -8.24 16.52 10.39
#